data_0154331de99ba48c9835023859e1129c
#
_entry.id   0154331de99ba48c9835023859e1129c
#
_cell.length_a   1.000
_cell.length_b   1.000
_cell.length_c   1.000
_cell.angle_alpha   90.00
_cell.angle_beta   90.00
_cell.angle_gamma   90.00
#
_symmetry.space_group_name_H-M   'P 1'
#
loop_
_entity.id
_entity.type
_entity.pdbx_description
1 polymer ?
#
loop_
_entity_poly.entity_id
_entity_poly.type
_entity_poly.pdbx_seq_one_letter_code
_entity_poly.pdbx_strand_id
1 'polypeptide(L)'
;TTKGSRQGTGLGLSVVQNMVTSVGGTICVESKAGKGTTFVIEIPQSGPEVEADGRKRLKHVQKIAIVSSEESAKTWKAAASHSRKTVDLYAHPAALIDRVQKDPSAYDLLIAEYTLPTMNGIELCEVVRRINPEIRLILIAEQRGADFEWYLNNGMIDRFMLKDEFAEEFAEMFEG
;
A
#
# COMPACT_ATOMS: atom_id res chain seq x y z
N THR A 1 -1.12 11.00 39.23
CA THR A 1 -1.83 9.71 39.13
C THR A 1 -1.89 9.12 40.52
N THR A 2 -3.03 9.21 41.18
CA THR A 2 -3.32 8.54 42.47
C THR A 2 -3.70 7.11 42.14
N LYS A 3 -2.76 6.18 42.33
CA LYS A 3 -2.98 4.74 42.12
C LYS A 3 -3.48 4.02 43.35
N GLY A 4 -4.73 3.54 43.31
CA GLY A 4 -5.14 2.33 43.96
C GLY A 4 -4.86 1.14 43.04
N SER A 5 -4.26 0.14 43.55
CA SER A 5 -3.72 -1.12 43.02
C SER A 5 -4.48 -1.81 41.86
N ARG A 6 -4.42 -1.27 40.63
CA ARG A 6 -4.54 -2.03 39.38
C ARG A 6 -3.55 -1.42 38.38
N GLN A 7 -2.44 -2.10 38.19
CA GLN A 7 -1.34 -1.71 37.34
C GLN A 7 -1.76 -1.71 35.86
N GLY A 8 -2.15 -0.56 35.34
CA GLY A 8 -2.12 -0.32 33.89
C GLY A 8 -0.66 -0.08 33.47
N THR A 9 -0.18 -0.75 32.45
CA THR A 9 1.21 -0.73 31.96
C THR A 9 1.66 0.65 31.44
N GLY A 10 0.78 1.64 31.39
CA GLY A 10 1.10 2.98 30.88
C GLY A 10 1.35 3.06 29.37
N LEU A 11 1.32 1.94 28.66
CA LEU A 11 1.64 1.84 27.24
C LEU A 11 0.50 2.23 26.30
N GLY A 12 -0.76 2.29 26.80
CA GLY A 12 -1.92 2.52 25.94
C GLY A 12 -1.89 3.86 25.20
N LEU A 13 -1.47 4.93 25.89
CA LEU A 13 -1.45 6.26 25.28
C LEU A 13 -0.30 6.43 24.27
N SER A 14 0.83 5.82 24.53
CA SER A 14 1.96 5.84 23.58
C SER A 14 1.67 5.06 22.30
N VAL A 15 0.90 3.98 22.37
CA VAL A 15 0.42 3.25 21.20
C VAL A 15 -0.53 4.13 20.38
N VAL A 16 -1.49 4.79 21.03
CA VAL A 16 -2.42 5.71 20.35
C VAL A 16 -1.66 6.88 19.72
N GLN A 17 -0.69 7.46 20.42
CA GLN A 17 0.13 8.55 19.90
C GLN A 17 0.91 8.11 18.66
N ASN A 18 1.55 6.94 18.68
CA ASN A 18 2.25 6.39 17.53
C ASN A 18 1.31 6.14 16.34
N MET A 19 0.10 5.61 16.59
CA MET A 19 -0.91 5.43 15.55
C MET A 19 -1.34 6.75 14.90
N VAL A 20 -1.65 7.77 15.70
CA VAL A 20 -2.06 9.09 15.20
C VAL A 20 -0.92 9.74 14.42
N THR A 21 0.32 9.67 14.92
CA THR A 21 1.49 10.26 14.27
C THR A 21 1.82 9.53 12.95
N SER A 22 1.62 8.20 12.88
CA SER A 22 1.90 7.44 11.66
C SER A 22 1.01 7.80 10.47
N VAL A 23 -0.16 8.39 10.73
CA VAL A 23 -1.07 8.92 9.70
C VAL A 23 -0.92 10.45 9.52
N GLY A 24 0.16 11.03 10.05
CA GLY A 24 0.42 12.47 9.95
C GLY A 24 -0.48 13.33 10.85
N GLY A 25 -1.20 12.71 11.80
CA GLY A 25 -2.07 13.38 12.74
C GLY A 25 -1.35 13.88 14.00
N THR A 26 -2.05 14.68 14.77
CA THR A 26 -1.62 15.17 16.09
C THR A 26 -2.62 14.77 17.17
N ILE A 27 -2.12 14.49 18.37
CA ILE A 27 -2.96 14.21 19.54
C ILE A 27 -2.56 15.13 20.70
N CYS A 28 -3.51 15.85 21.21
CA CYS A 28 -3.38 16.69 22.40
C CYS A 28 -4.27 16.16 23.53
N VAL A 29 -3.84 16.32 24.77
CA VAL A 29 -4.61 15.92 25.94
C VAL A 29 -4.75 17.09 26.90
N GLU A 30 -5.97 17.39 27.31
CA GLU A 30 -6.29 18.34 28.36
C GLU A 30 -6.94 17.59 29.53
N SER A 31 -6.35 17.68 30.71
CA SER A 31 -6.87 17.02 31.92
C SER A 31 -6.94 17.99 33.08
N LYS A 32 -8.09 18.01 33.74
CA LYS A 32 -8.35 18.84 34.91
C LYS A 32 -8.94 18.00 36.04
N ALA A 33 -8.28 17.98 37.20
CA ALA A 33 -8.74 17.19 38.34
C ALA A 33 -10.19 17.58 38.70
N GLY A 34 -11.06 16.59 38.83
CA GLY A 34 -12.48 16.74 39.10
C GLY A 34 -13.33 17.22 37.91
N LYS A 35 -12.76 17.51 36.76
CA LYS A 35 -13.46 17.92 35.53
C LYS A 35 -13.34 16.93 34.37
N GLY A 36 -12.45 15.96 34.47
CA GLY A 36 -12.27 14.93 33.45
C GLY A 36 -11.05 15.16 32.57
N THR A 37 -10.94 14.37 31.51
CA THR A 37 -9.85 14.40 30.51
C THR A 37 -10.46 14.46 29.11
N THR A 38 -9.98 15.38 28.28
CA THR A 38 -10.36 15.54 26.89
C THR A 38 -9.15 15.19 26.03
N PHE A 39 -9.35 14.34 25.05
CA PHE A 39 -8.38 14.06 23.97
C PHE A 39 -8.85 14.77 22.70
N VAL A 40 -7.97 15.56 22.11
CA VAL A 40 -8.19 16.18 20.80
C VAL A 40 -7.25 15.48 19.83
N ILE A 41 -7.82 14.83 18.83
CA ILE A 41 -7.09 14.15 17.76
C ILE A 41 -7.40 14.88 16.46
N GLU A 42 -6.37 15.43 15.84
CA GLU A 42 -6.45 16.03 14.50
C GLU A 42 -5.80 15.09 13.52
N ILE A 43 -6.56 14.63 12.54
CA ILE A 43 -6.06 13.79 11.45
C ILE A 43 -6.21 14.61 10.18
N PRO A 44 -5.11 14.78 9.38
CA PRO A 44 -5.23 15.47 8.10
C PRO A 44 -6.27 14.78 7.23
N GLN A 45 -7.23 15.55 6.73
CA GLN A 45 -8.32 15.05 5.90
C GLN A 45 -7.83 14.68 4.47
N SER A 46 -6.61 15.05 4.14
CA SER A 46 -5.88 14.62 2.96
C SER A 46 -4.99 13.42 3.33
N GLY A 47 -5.58 12.23 3.34
CA GLY A 47 -4.86 11.14 2.70
C GLY A 47 -4.52 11.58 1.27
N PRO A 48 -3.56 10.95 0.57
CA PRO A 48 -3.30 11.30 -0.81
C PRO A 48 -4.65 11.41 -1.49
N GLU A 49 -4.90 12.54 -2.20
CA GLU A 49 -6.15 12.75 -2.91
C GLU A 49 -6.47 11.47 -3.68
N VAL A 50 -7.37 10.68 -3.13
CA VAL A 50 -8.02 9.60 -3.86
C VAL A 50 -8.95 10.35 -4.80
N GLU A 51 -8.37 10.88 -5.89
CA GLU A 51 -9.19 11.31 -7.00
C GLU A 51 -10.06 10.10 -7.34
N ALA A 52 -11.36 10.28 -7.36
CA ALA A 52 -12.37 9.27 -7.64
C ALA A 52 -12.18 8.59 -9.01
N ASP A 53 -11.13 8.94 -9.74
CA ASP A 53 -10.70 8.34 -11.00
C ASP A 53 -9.21 7.96 -10.91
N GLY A 54 -8.95 6.75 -10.38
CA GLY A 54 -7.61 6.14 -10.38
C GLY A 54 -6.96 6.06 -11.78
N ARG A 55 -7.69 6.32 -12.84
CA ARG A 55 -7.24 6.34 -14.24
C ARG A 55 -6.31 7.53 -14.53
N LYS A 56 -6.49 8.69 -13.92
CA LYS A 56 -5.68 9.88 -14.22
C LYS A 56 -4.23 9.78 -13.73
N ARG A 57 -3.97 9.05 -12.66
CA ARG A 57 -2.61 8.92 -12.10
C ARG A 57 -1.67 8.01 -12.88
N LEU A 58 -2.17 7.12 -13.73
CA LEU A 58 -1.36 6.17 -14.49
C LEU A 58 -0.78 6.74 -15.79
N LYS A 59 -1.21 7.92 -16.21
CA LYS A 59 -0.71 8.59 -17.44
C LYS A 59 0.81 8.86 -17.41
N HIS A 60 1.41 9.05 -16.24
CA HIS A 60 2.84 9.30 -16.08
C HIS A 60 3.66 8.03 -15.81
N VAL A 61 3.01 6.88 -15.64
CA VAL A 61 3.70 5.60 -15.45
C VAL A 61 4.32 5.17 -16.77
N GLN A 62 5.61 4.89 -16.78
CA GLN A 62 6.35 4.41 -17.94
C GLN A 62 6.97 3.03 -17.70
N LYS A 63 7.42 2.78 -16.46
CA LYS A 63 8.13 1.56 -16.07
C LYS A 63 7.32 0.82 -15.02
N ILE A 64 6.93 -0.40 -15.33
CA ILE A 64 6.02 -1.21 -14.54
C ILE A 64 6.73 -2.51 -14.16
N ALA A 65 6.72 -2.87 -12.89
CA ALA A 65 7.07 -4.20 -12.42
C ALA A 65 5.79 -4.97 -12.11
N ILE A 66 5.69 -6.20 -12.57
CA ILE A 66 4.62 -7.12 -12.19
C ILE A 66 5.24 -8.35 -11.52
N VAL A 67 4.78 -8.66 -10.30
CA VAL A 67 5.16 -9.88 -9.59
C VAL A 67 3.95 -10.77 -9.48
N SER A 68 4.01 -11.93 -10.12
CA SER A 68 2.89 -12.84 -10.23
C SER A 68 3.32 -14.30 -10.30
N SER A 69 2.38 -15.22 -10.10
CA SER A 69 2.61 -16.64 -10.35
C SER A 69 2.97 -16.88 -11.83
N GLU A 70 3.65 -17.99 -12.13
CA GLU A 70 4.01 -18.36 -13.51
C GLU A 70 2.78 -18.50 -14.42
N GLU A 71 1.66 -18.93 -13.88
CA GLU A 71 0.41 -19.08 -14.61
C GLU A 71 -0.13 -17.71 -15.06
N SER A 72 -0.21 -16.77 -14.14
CA SER A 72 -0.69 -15.40 -14.41
C SER A 72 0.28 -14.61 -15.29
N ALA A 73 1.58 -14.86 -15.16
CA ALA A 73 2.61 -14.15 -15.92
C ALA A 73 2.42 -14.26 -17.45
N LYS A 74 1.89 -15.37 -17.94
CA LYS A 74 1.60 -15.56 -19.37
C LYS A 74 0.52 -14.59 -19.86
N THR A 75 -0.54 -14.42 -19.07
CA THR A 75 -1.63 -13.49 -19.36
C THR A 75 -1.14 -12.06 -19.35
N TRP A 76 -0.38 -11.67 -18.32
CA TRP A 76 0.16 -10.31 -18.19
C TRP A 76 1.18 -9.98 -19.27
N LYS A 77 2.00 -10.95 -19.69
CA LYS A 77 2.95 -10.77 -20.78
C LYS A 77 2.25 -10.48 -22.11
N ALA A 78 1.18 -11.20 -22.41
CA ALA A 78 0.40 -10.97 -23.62
C ALA A 78 -0.25 -9.58 -23.61
N ALA A 79 -0.87 -9.18 -22.50
CA ALA A 79 -1.47 -7.87 -22.34
C ALA A 79 -0.44 -6.73 -22.39
N ALA A 80 0.72 -6.90 -21.75
CA ALA A 80 1.81 -5.94 -21.74
C ALA A 80 2.43 -5.69 -23.12
N SER A 81 2.42 -6.68 -24.00
CA SER A 81 2.97 -6.55 -25.37
C SER A 81 2.27 -5.52 -26.25
N HIS A 82 1.05 -5.14 -25.91
CA HIS A 82 0.28 -4.11 -26.60
C HIS A 82 0.45 -2.71 -25.99
N SER A 83 1.14 -2.62 -24.84
CA SER A 83 1.35 -1.35 -24.16
C SER A 83 2.62 -0.66 -24.69
N ARG A 84 2.64 0.67 -24.71
CA ARG A 84 3.84 1.47 -24.99
C ARG A 84 4.75 1.62 -23.77
N LYS A 85 4.44 0.94 -22.68
CA LYS A 85 5.15 1.01 -21.41
C LYS A 85 6.22 -0.08 -21.33
N THR A 86 7.26 0.15 -20.54
CA THR A 86 8.22 -0.90 -20.19
C THR A 86 7.64 -1.75 -19.07
N VAL A 87 7.42 -3.02 -19.31
CA VAL A 87 6.84 -3.95 -18.33
C VAL A 87 7.81 -5.09 -18.09
N ASP A 88 8.29 -5.20 -16.85
CA ASP A 88 9.12 -6.31 -16.39
C ASP A 88 8.30 -7.26 -15.50
N LEU A 89 8.38 -8.54 -15.81
CA LEU A 89 7.66 -9.62 -15.12
C LEU A 89 8.62 -10.40 -14.21
N TYR A 90 8.22 -10.58 -12.98
CA TYR A 90 8.96 -11.33 -11.96
C TYR A 90 8.12 -12.49 -11.44
N ALA A 91 8.66 -13.70 -11.51
CA ALA A 91 8.06 -14.87 -10.87
C ALA A 91 8.39 -14.96 -9.37
N HIS A 92 9.46 -14.29 -8.95
CA HIS A 92 9.94 -14.33 -7.56
C HIS A 92 10.15 -12.92 -7.00
N PRO A 93 9.58 -12.61 -5.82
CA PRO A 93 9.74 -11.32 -5.16
C PRO A 93 11.20 -10.90 -4.94
N ALA A 94 12.08 -11.86 -4.62
CA ALA A 94 13.49 -11.58 -4.36
C ALA A 94 14.22 -10.91 -5.54
N ALA A 95 13.88 -11.29 -6.77
CA ALA A 95 14.51 -10.71 -7.97
C ALA A 95 14.08 -9.24 -8.16
N LEU A 96 12.83 -8.90 -7.87
CA LEU A 96 12.37 -7.52 -7.86
C LEU A 96 13.05 -6.71 -6.75
N ILE A 97 13.11 -7.25 -5.53
CA ILE A 97 13.73 -6.57 -4.38
C ILE A 97 15.20 -6.24 -4.70
N ASP A 98 15.97 -7.19 -5.22
CA ASP A 98 17.36 -6.95 -5.66
C ASP A 98 17.45 -5.83 -6.71
N ARG A 99 16.53 -5.81 -7.67
CA ARG A 99 16.48 -4.78 -8.71
C ARG A 99 16.20 -3.39 -8.15
N VAL A 100 15.20 -3.24 -7.25
CA VAL A 100 14.86 -1.94 -6.67
C VAL A 100 15.86 -1.49 -5.60
N GLN A 101 16.56 -2.40 -4.93
CA GLN A 101 17.67 -2.05 -4.04
C GLN A 101 18.85 -1.44 -4.81
N LYS A 102 19.15 -1.94 -6.02
CA LYS A 102 20.21 -1.40 -6.88
C LYS A 102 19.81 -0.08 -7.54
N ASP A 103 18.55 0.08 -7.87
CA ASP A 103 18.02 1.29 -8.49
C ASP A 103 16.59 1.54 -7.97
N PRO A 104 16.44 2.36 -6.90
CA PRO A 104 15.13 2.69 -6.33
C PRO A 104 14.14 3.31 -7.32
N SER A 105 14.63 3.94 -8.39
CA SER A 105 13.82 4.56 -9.44
C SER A 105 13.58 3.65 -10.66
N ALA A 106 13.86 2.36 -10.52
CA ALA A 106 13.69 1.39 -11.60
C ALA A 106 12.26 1.32 -12.13
N TYR A 107 11.27 1.53 -11.25
CA TYR A 107 9.85 1.42 -11.57
C TYR A 107 9.03 2.57 -11.00
N ASP A 108 8.00 2.97 -11.74
CA ASP A 108 7.00 3.96 -11.34
C ASP A 108 5.79 3.26 -10.66
N LEU A 109 5.57 2.00 -11.02
CA LEU A 109 4.44 1.18 -10.57
C LEU A 109 4.90 -0.26 -10.30
N LEU A 110 4.50 -0.79 -9.15
CA LEU A 110 4.52 -2.21 -8.85
C LEU A 110 3.09 -2.75 -8.82
N ILE A 111 2.87 -3.83 -9.52
CA ILE A 111 1.66 -4.64 -9.47
C ILE A 111 2.06 -5.99 -8.86
N ALA A 112 1.49 -6.34 -7.71
CA ALA A 112 1.82 -7.56 -7.00
C ALA A 112 0.58 -8.43 -6.79
N GLU A 113 0.66 -9.72 -7.11
CA GLU A 113 -0.34 -10.68 -6.66
C GLU A 113 -0.22 -10.87 -5.14
N TYR A 114 -1.37 -11.04 -4.46
CA TYR A 114 -1.38 -11.29 -3.02
C TYR A 114 -0.70 -12.60 -2.67
N THR A 115 -0.96 -13.66 -3.43
CA THR A 115 -0.37 -14.98 -3.21
C THR A 115 0.89 -15.14 -4.06
N LEU A 116 2.05 -15.10 -3.43
CA LEU A 116 3.36 -15.27 -4.05
C LEU A 116 4.13 -16.43 -3.38
N PRO A 117 5.14 -17.02 -4.05
CA PRO A 117 5.79 -18.25 -3.56
C PRO A 117 6.50 -18.15 -2.21
N THR A 118 7.09 -17.02 -1.87
CA THR A 118 7.99 -16.88 -0.71
C THR A 118 7.55 -15.86 0.33
N MET A 119 6.66 -14.96 -0.05
CA MET A 119 6.05 -13.93 0.81
C MET A 119 4.71 -13.55 0.20
N ASN A 120 3.84 -12.90 0.94
CA ASN A 120 2.62 -12.36 0.33
C ASN A 120 2.86 -11.00 -0.33
N GLY A 121 1.92 -10.59 -1.19
CA GLY A 121 2.03 -9.33 -1.94
C GLY A 121 2.07 -8.09 -1.06
N ILE A 122 1.45 -8.10 0.12
CA ILE A 122 1.50 -6.98 1.07
C ILE A 122 2.90 -6.83 1.66
N GLU A 123 3.53 -7.92 2.09
CA GLU A 123 4.90 -7.91 2.58
C GLU A 123 5.87 -7.37 1.52
N LEU A 124 5.66 -7.76 0.25
CA LEU A 124 6.44 -7.23 -0.86
C LEU A 124 6.23 -5.72 -1.03
N CYS A 125 4.97 -5.26 -0.99
CA CYS A 125 4.63 -3.83 -1.09
C CYS A 125 5.29 -3.02 0.04
N GLU A 126 5.29 -3.52 1.28
CA GLU A 126 5.96 -2.87 2.40
C GLU A 126 7.47 -2.73 2.17
N VAL A 127 8.14 -3.80 1.73
CA VAL A 127 9.58 -3.77 1.45
C VAL A 127 9.89 -2.76 0.37
N VAL A 128 9.15 -2.77 -0.73
CA VAL A 128 9.38 -1.89 -1.88
C VAL A 128 9.07 -0.42 -1.51
N ARG A 129 8.01 -0.14 -0.75
CA ARG A 129 7.66 1.21 -0.27
C ARG A 129 8.74 1.81 0.63
N ARG A 130 9.43 0.99 1.45
CA ARG A 130 10.57 1.46 2.27
C ARG A 130 11.77 1.84 1.43
N ILE A 131 11.98 1.21 0.27
CA ILE A 131 13.09 1.50 -0.65
C ILE A 131 12.75 2.70 -1.53
N ASN A 132 11.54 2.75 -2.06
CA ASN A 132 11.03 3.85 -2.88
C ASN A 132 9.65 4.30 -2.36
N PRO A 133 9.57 5.37 -1.55
CA PRO A 133 8.30 5.87 -1.01
C PRO A 133 7.32 6.38 -2.07
N GLU A 134 7.81 6.78 -3.24
CA GLU A 134 7.01 7.37 -4.33
C GLU A 134 6.43 6.34 -5.30
N ILE A 135 6.88 5.08 -5.22
CA ILE A 135 6.37 4.04 -6.10
C ILE A 135 4.90 3.78 -5.84
N ARG A 136 4.14 3.59 -6.90
CA ARG A 136 2.74 3.18 -6.79
C ARG A 136 2.63 1.68 -6.63
N LEU A 137 1.66 1.26 -5.83
CA LEU A 137 1.48 -0.13 -5.44
C LEU A 137 0.05 -0.57 -5.71
N ILE A 138 -0.14 -1.49 -6.65
CA ILE A 138 -1.40 -2.16 -6.90
C ILE A 138 -1.30 -3.59 -6.42
N LEU A 139 -2.23 -3.99 -5.56
CA LEU A 139 -2.35 -5.36 -5.10
C LEU A 139 -3.48 -6.06 -5.85
N ILE A 140 -3.21 -7.26 -6.35
CA ILE A 140 -4.18 -8.11 -7.03
C ILE A 140 -4.42 -9.37 -6.21
N ALA A 141 -5.68 -9.75 -5.99
CA ALA A 141 -6.03 -11.01 -5.34
C ALA A 141 -7.22 -11.68 -6.02
N GLU A 142 -7.40 -12.97 -5.78
CA GLU A 142 -8.54 -13.72 -6.29
C GLU A 142 -9.84 -13.38 -5.58
N GLN A 143 -9.74 -13.00 -4.30
CA GLN A 143 -10.88 -12.67 -3.46
C GLN A 143 -10.59 -11.43 -2.61
N ARG A 144 -11.62 -10.67 -2.30
CA ARG A 144 -11.53 -9.52 -1.40
C ARG A 144 -11.41 -10.02 0.05
N GLY A 145 -10.28 -9.76 0.68
CA GLY A 145 -10.06 -10.02 2.10
C GLY A 145 -10.57 -8.85 2.97
N ALA A 146 -10.95 -9.15 4.21
CA ALA A 146 -11.44 -8.13 5.15
C ALA A 146 -10.39 -7.04 5.47
N ASP A 147 -9.10 -7.38 5.36
CA ASP A 147 -8.00 -6.49 5.74
C ASP A 147 -7.56 -5.54 4.61
N PHE A 148 -8.03 -5.73 3.37
CA PHE A 148 -7.57 -4.91 2.23
C PHE A 148 -7.98 -3.44 2.32
N GLU A 149 -9.15 -3.16 2.88
CA GLU A 149 -9.59 -1.79 3.18
C GLU A 149 -8.62 -1.11 4.17
N TRP A 150 -8.11 -1.87 5.15
CA TRP A 150 -7.14 -1.35 6.10
C TRP A 150 -5.82 -0.99 5.41
N TYR A 151 -5.32 -1.84 4.50
CA TYR A 151 -4.08 -1.57 3.75
C TYR A 151 -4.20 -0.35 2.84
N LEU A 152 -5.35 -0.16 2.18
CA LEU A 152 -5.65 1.04 1.39
C LEU A 152 -5.68 2.29 2.27
N ASN A 153 -6.44 2.26 3.36
CA ASN A 153 -6.63 3.39 4.25
C ASN A 153 -5.34 3.83 4.97
N ASN A 154 -4.40 2.89 5.16
CA ASN A 154 -3.09 3.17 5.77
C ASN A 154 -1.98 3.46 4.74
N GLY A 155 -2.31 3.59 3.46
CA GLY A 155 -1.36 3.94 2.41
C GLY A 155 -0.30 2.87 2.13
N MET A 156 -0.54 1.62 2.57
CA MET A 156 0.38 0.51 2.30
C MET A 156 0.30 0.06 0.85
N ILE A 157 -0.88 0.19 0.24
CA ILE A 157 -1.14 0.02 -1.18
C ILE A 157 -1.96 1.21 -1.68
N ASP A 158 -1.83 1.55 -2.95
CA ASP A 158 -2.56 2.66 -3.56
C ASP A 158 -3.88 2.19 -4.20
N ARG A 159 -3.93 0.93 -4.64
CA ARG A 159 -5.13 0.32 -5.21
C ARG A 159 -5.15 -1.17 -4.93
N PHE A 160 -6.35 -1.70 -4.75
CA PHE A 160 -6.66 -3.12 -4.73
C PHE A 160 -7.58 -3.47 -5.89
N MET A 161 -7.32 -4.61 -6.54
CA MET A 161 -8.15 -5.11 -7.63
C MET A 161 -8.34 -6.62 -7.49
N LEU A 162 -9.49 -7.12 -7.91
CA LEU A 162 -9.66 -8.53 -8.14
C LEU A 162 -8.93 -8.94 -9.43
N LYS A 163 -8.49 -10.18 -9.50
CA LYS A 163 -7.71 -10.70 -10.63
C LYS A 163 -8.47 -10.60 -11.95
N ASP A 164 -9.76 -10.88 -11.92
CA ASP A 164 -10.63 -10.78 -13.10
C ASP A 164 -10.84 -9.32 -13.53
N GLU A 165 -11.11 -8.42 -12.57
CA GLU A 165 -11.21 -6.97 -12.83
C GLU A 165 -9.92 -6.42 -13.44
N PHE A 166 -8.77 -6.82 -12.91
CA PHE A 166 -7.48 -6.41 -13.41
C PHE A 166 -7.21 -6.91 -14.83
N ALA A 167 -7.62 -8.14 -15.16
CA ALA A 167 -7.45 -8.71 -16.49
C ALA A 167 -8.26 -7.92 -17.54
N GLU A 168 -9.46 -7.46 -17.20
CA GLU A 168 -10.32 -6.65 -18.07
C GLU A 168 -9.79 -5.21 -18.22
N GLU A 169 -9.36 -4.59 -17.11
CA GLU A 169 -8.92 -3.19 -17.09
C GLU A 169 -7.46 -2.99 -17.52
N PHE A 170 -6.63 -4.04 -17.52
CA PHE A 170 -5.19 -3.91 -17.74
C PHE A 170 -4.84 -3.19 -19.03
N ALA A 171 -5.50 -3.53 -20.13
CA ALA A 171 -5.28 -2.88 -21.43
C ALA A 171 -5.65 -1.40 -21.38
N GLU A 172 -6.82 -1.08 -20.79
CA GLU A 172 -7.31 0.30 -20.69
C GLU A 172 -6.46 1.17 -19.76
N MET A 173 -5.88 0.60 -18.69
CA MET A 173 -5.04 1.32 -17.74
C MET A 173 -3.78 1.90 -18.40
N PHE A 174 -3.32 1.31 -19.51
CA PHE A 174 -2.07 1.65 -20.18
C PHE A 174 -2.25 2.13 -21.61
N GLU A 175 -3.47 2.14 -22.14
CA GLU A 175 -3.83 2.79 -23.40
C GLU A 175 -3.94 4.31 -23.16
N GLY A 176 -2.89 5.05 -23.50
CA GLY A 176 -2.86 6.50 -23.36
C GLY A 176 -1.63 7.13 -23.98
#